data_5017ef07392213aa087651b35a1c3b15
#
_entry.id   5017ef07392213aa087651b35a1c3b15
#
_cell.length_a   1.000
_cell.length_b   1.000
_cell.length_c   1.000
_cell.angle_alpha   90.00
_cell.angle_beta   90.00
_cell.angle_gamma   90.00
#
_symmetry.space_group_name_H-M   'P 1'
#
loop_
_entity.id
_entity.type
_entity.pdbx_description
1 polymer ?
#
loop_
_entity_poly.entity_id
_entity_poly.type
_entity_poly.pdbx_seq_one_letter_code
_entity_poly.pdbx_strand_id
1 'polypeptide(L)'
;MKKIVIIGGDIIGLTIAYELSNKYTNILIEIHEKENIAGSHQSTRNSGVMHCGLHYKPGSLKAKLSSRGIKKLIQFCDNYSLQYEVCGKIVVANSMEEELTINHLLKNGKKNGLVNLKILNRTEIKKREPFVKCNKALLVPGEGIVDYKAVINKLCVLIKNKGHEIYFNSKITNISDK
;
A
#
# COMPACT_ATOMS: atom_id res chain seq x y z
N MET A 1 3.00 -29.12 -15.73
CA MET A 1 2.95 -27.96 -14.80
C MET A 1 3.17 -26.71 -15.62
N LYS A 2 2.30 -25.70 -15.48
CA LYS A 2 2.44 -24.43 -16.22
C LYS A 2 3.47 -23.55 -15.51
N LYS A 3 4.42 -22.98 -16.27
CA LYS A 3 5.43 -22.05 -15.76
C LYS A 3 4.98 -20.60 -15.96
N ILE A 4 5.11 -19.77 -14.93
CA ILE A 4 4.83 -18.33 -14.96
C ILE A 4 6.10 -17.59 -14.54
N VAL A 5 6.55 -16.69 -15.37
CA VAL A 5 7.71 -15.82 -15.08
C VAL A 5 7.20 -14.43 -14.72
N ILE A 6 7.70 -13.89 -13.61
CA ILE A 6 7.43 -12.51 -13.14
C ILE A 6 8.73 -11.73 -13.17
N ILE A 7 8.72 -10.59 -13.85
CA ILE A 7 9.87 -9.69 -13.95
C ILE A 7 9.70 -8.58 -12.92
N GLY A 8 10.58 -8.56 -11.91
CA GLY A 8 10.62 -7.60 -10.81
C GLY A 8 10.18 -8.19 -9.47
N GLY A 9 11.07 -8.07 -8.47
CA GLY A 9 10.88 -8.54 -7.08
C GLY A 9 10.45 -7.44 -6.12
N ASP A 10 9.82 -6.37 -6.61
CA ASP A 10 9.18 -5.36 -5.77
C ASP A 10 7.77 -5.85 -5.32
N ILE A 11 7.11 -5.08 -4.44
CA ILE A 11 5.86 -5.48 -3.78
C ILE A 11 4.77 -5.94 -4.77
N ILE A 12 4.70 -5.35 -5.96
CA ILE A 12 3.70 -5.74 -6.97
C ILE A 12 3.97 -7.15 -7.50
N GLY A 13 5.21 -7.43 -7.94
CA GLY A 13 5.59 -8.75 -8.46
C GLY A 13 5.43 -9.85 -7.41
N LEU A 14 5.88 -9.59 -6.18
CA LEU A 14 5.74 -10.52 -5.07
C LEU A 14 4.28 -10.76 -4.68
N THR A 15 3.44 -9.72 -4.66
CA THR A 15 2.00 -9.88 -4.35
C THR A 15 1.30 -10.67 -5.44
N ILE A 16 1.62 -10.45 -6.72
CA ILE A 16 1.08 -11.24 -7.83
C ILE A 16 1.48 -12.71 -7.68
N ALA A 17 2.77 -12.99 -7.40
CA ALA A 17 3.25 -14.34 -7.17
C ALA A 17 2.52 -15.02 -6.00
N TYR A 18 2.38 -14.33 -4.88
CA TYR A 18 1.68 -14.83 -3.70
C TYR A 18 0.20 -15.12 -3.98
N GLU A 19 -0.53 -14.21 -4.61
CA GLU A 19 -1.94 -14.42 -4.96
C GLU A 19 -2.12 -15.59 -5.97
N LEU A 20 -1.25 -15.70 -6.99
CA LEU A 20 -1.28 -16.80 -7.94
C LEU A 20 -0.97 -18.14 -7.27
N SER A 21 0.03 -18.18 -6.38
CA SER A 21 0.40 -19.39 -5.64
C SER A 21 -0.68 -19.86 -4.66
N ASN A 22 -1.53 -18.95 -4.19
CA ASN A 22 -2.68 -19.30 -3.37
C ASN A 22 -3.87 -19.81 -4.19
N LYS A 23 -3.99 -19.35 -5.43
CA LYS A 23 -5.12 -19.65 -6.30
C LYS A 23 -4.93 -20.92 -7.13
N TYR A 24 -3.70 -21.24 -7.50
CA TYR A 24 -3.40 -22.32 -8.43
C TYR A 24 -2.35 -23.28 -7.85
N THR A 25 -2.61 -24.56 -7.87
CA THR A 25 -1.72 -25.59 -7.32
C THR A 25 -0.78 -26.20 -8.36
N ASN A 26 -1.12 -26.14 -9.65
CA ASN A 26 -0.35 -26.79 -10.73
C ASN A 26 0.44 -25.77 -11.57
N ILE A 27 1.13 -24.86 -10.87
CA ILE A 27 1.99 -23.84 -11.49
C ILE A 27 3.35 -23.80 -10.81
N LEU A 28 4.39 -23.47 -11.58
CA LEU A 28 5.69 -23.02 -11.08
C LEU A 28 5.82 -21.51 -11.35
N ILE A 29 6.13 -20.75 -10.34
CA ILE A 29 6.38 -19.30 -10.48
C ILE A 29 7.86 -19.05 -10.29
N GLU A 30 8.47 -18.33 -11.23
CA GLU A 30 9.81 -17.80 -11.15
C GLU A 30 9.77 -16.28 -11.15
N ILE A 31 10.41 -15.66 -10.17
CA ILE A 31 10.54 -14.21 -10.09
C ILE A 31 11.99 -13.85 -10.37
N HIS A 32 12.21 -12.99 -11.35
CA HIS A 32 13.54 -12.48 -11.69
C HIS A 32 13.68 -11.02 -11.23
N GLU A 33 14.56 -10.80 -10.25
CA GLU A 33 14.90 -9.47 -9.73
C GLU A 33 16.33 -9.11 -10.11
N LYS A 34 16.52 -7.91 -10.67
CA LYS A 34 17.82 -7.43 -11.11
C LYS A 34 18.76 -7.09 -9.96
N GLU A 35 18.21 -6.71 -8.81
CA GLU A 35 18.97 -6.37 -7.62
C GLU A 35 19.30 -7.63 -6.79
N ASN A 36 20.17 -7.48 -5.80
CA ASN A 36 20.57 -8.57 -4.91
C ASN A 36 19.55 -8.89 -3.81
N ILE A 37 18.54 -8.05 -3.62
CA ILE A 37 17.45 -8.23 -2.67
C ILE A 37 16.11 -7.75 -3.26
N ALA A 38 15.01 -8.28 -2.75
CA ALA A 38 13.67 -7.82 -3.09
C ALA A 38 13.39 -6.43 -2.51
N GLY A 39 12.56 -5.65 -3.22
CA GLY A 39 12.07 -4.36 -2.73
C GLY A 39 13.12 -3.26 -2.66
N SER A 40 14.20 -3.34 -3.42
CA SER A 40 15.33 -2.38 -3.38
C SER A 40 14.98 -0.96 -3.83
N HIS A 41 13.83 -0.77 -4.44
CA HIS A 41 13.39 0.49 -5.03
C HIS A 41 12.24 1.14 -4.25
N GLN A 42 11.20 1.60 -4.94
CA GLN A 42 10.10 2.39 -4.38
C GLN A 42 9.33 1.67 -3.27
N SER A 43 9.30 0.34 -3.30
CA SER A 43 8.50 -0.45 -2.33
C SER A 43 9.00 -0.33 -0.89
N THR A 44 10.29 -0.02 -0.69
CA THR A 44 10.88 0.18 0.65
C THR A 44 11.44 1.58 0.87
N ARG A 45 11.43 2.43 -0.18
CA ARG A 45 11.91 3.83 -0.12
C ARG A 45 10.73 4.80 -0.17
N ASN A 46 9.81 4.65 0.76
CA ASN A 46 8.60 5.45 0.88
C ASN A 46 8.30 5.75 2.35
N SER A 47 7.24 6.50 2.61
CA SER A 47 6.84 6.89 3.97
C SER A 47 6.14 5.80 4.79
N GLY A 48 5.96 4.61 4.26
CA GLY A 48 5.27 3.51 4.94
C GLY A 48 3.76 3.68 5.08
N VAL A 49 3.17 4.72 4.49
CA VAL A 49 1.74 5.03 4.66
C VAL A 49 0.86 4.05 3.90
N MET A 50 -0.11 3.49 4.59
CA MET A 50 -1.22 2.70 4.04
C MET A 50 -2.34 3.65 3.61
N HIS A 51 -2.44 3.94 2.30
CA HIS A 51 -3.42 4.88 1.76
C HIS A 51 -4.78 4.24 1.55
N CYS A 52 -5.83 4.86 2.12
CA CYS A 52 -7.23 4.41 1.99
C CYS A 52 -7.94 4.91 0.73
N GLY A 53 -7.31 5.78 -0.07
CA GLY A 53 -7.88 6.28 -1.33
C GLY A 53 -8.59 7.63 -1.23
N LEU A 54 -8.30 8.46 -0.23
CA LEU A 54 -8.90 9.79 -0.03
C LEU A 54 -8.81 10.68 -1.28
N HIS A 55 -7.63 10.74 -1.90
CA HIS A 55 -7.31 11.65 -3.01
C HIS A 55 -7.77 11.14 -4.38
N TYR A 56 -8.27 9.92 -4.48
CA TYR A 56 -8.65 9.36 -5.78
C TYR A 56 -10.07 9.76 -6.19
N LYS A 57 -10.24 9.97 -7.50
CA LYS A 57 -11.54 10.29 -8.08
C LYS A 57 -12.59 9.23 -7.68
N PRO A 58 -13.73 9.63 -7.12
CA PRO A 58 -14.79 8.71 -6.76
C PRO A 58 -15.23 7.84 -7.94
N GLY A 59 -15.45 6.55 -7.66
CA GLY A 59 -15.84 5.55 -8.67
C GLY A 59 -14.68 5.02 -9.51
N SER A 60 -13.48 5.62 -9.46
CA SER A 60 -12.31 5.12 -10.18
C SER A 60 -11.82 3.77 -9.64
N LEU A 61 -11.13 3.01 -10.51
CA LEU A 61 -10.51 1.74 -10.11
C LEU A 61 -9.50 1.95 -8.98
N LYS A 62 -8.72 3.05 -9.02
CA LYS A 62 -7.78 3.41 -7.94
C LYS A 62 -8.47 3.56 -6.59
N ALA A 63 -9.61 4.28 -6.52
CA ALA A 63 -10.36 4.45 -5.28
C ALA A 63 -10.87 3.11 -4.73
N LYS A 64 -11.48 2.29 -5.59
CA LYS A 64 -12.00 0.96 -5.22
C LYS A 64 -10.89 0.01 -4.74
N LEU A 65 -9.78 -0.05 -5.47
CA LEU A 65 -8.66 -0.93 -5.15
C LEU A 65 -7.93 -0.50 -3.89
N SER A 66 -7.72 0.81 -3.64
CA SER A 66 -7.08 1.29 -2.42
C SER A 66 -7.87 0.94 -1.17
N SER A 67 -9.18 1.19 -1.18
CA SER A 67 -10.05 0.85 -0.05
C SER A 67 -10.09 -0.65 0.26
N ARG A 68 -10.00 -1.50 -0.77
CA ARG A 68 -9.90 -2.96 -0.61
C ARG A 68 -8.49 -3.40 -0.21
N GLY A 69 -7.48 -2.76 -0.79
CA GLY A 69 -6.07 -3.08 -0.58
C GLY A 69 -5.62 -2.87 0.85
N ILE A 70 -6.00 -1.75 1.48
CA ILE A 70 -5.64 -1.50 2.88
C ILE A 70 -6.20 -2.58 3.82
N LYS A 71 -7.44 -3.03 3.60
CA LYS A 71 -8.05 -4.11 4.40
C LYS A 71 -7.30 -5.43 4.23
N LYS A 72 -6.93 -5.78 2.99
CA LYS A 72 -6.14 -6.98 2.71
C LYS A 72 -4.73 -6.89 3.31
N LEU A 73 -4.11 -5.71 3.27
CA LEU A 73 -2.78 -5.51 3.86
C LEU A 73 -2.81 -5.67 5.38
N ILE A 74 -3.80 -5.07 6.05
CA ILE A 74 -4.02 -5.24 7.49
C ILE A 74 -4.22 -6.72 7.83
N GLN A 75 -5.13 -7.40 7.13
CA GLN A 75 -5.36 -8.84 7.32
C GLN A 75 -4.09 -9.68 7.08
N PHE A 76 -3.28 -9.33 6.09
CA PHE A 76 -1.98 -9.98 5.86
C PHE A 76 -1.04 -9.76 7.04
N CYS A 77 -0.94 -8.53 7.56
CA CYS A 77 -0.13 -8.22 8.72
C CYS A 77 -0.58 -9.00 9.96
N ASP A 78 -1.88 -9.06 10.22
CA ASP A 78 -2.45 -9.83 11.33
C ASP A 78 -2.12 -11.33 11.21
N ASN A 79 -2.36 -11.91 10.03
CA ASN A 79 -2.12 -13.34 9.77
C ASN A 79 -0.65 -13.75 9.96
N TYR A 80 0.27 -12.82 9.78
CA TYR A 80 1.71 -13.12 9.83
C TYR A 80 2.46 -12.36 10.93
N SER A 81 1.73 -11.74 11.87
CA SER A 81 2.28 -10.99 13.01
C SER A 81 3.28 -9.91 12.59
N LEU A 82 2.97 -9.19 11.50
CA LEU A 82 3.75 -8.05 11.04
C LEU A 82 3.26 -6.76 11.70
N GLN A 83 4.19 -5.88 12.05
CA GLN A 83 3.85 -4.63 12.71
C GLN A 83 3.21 -3.64 11.73
N TYR A 84 2.12 -3.06 12.15
CA TYR A 84 1.45 -1.93 11.52
C TYR A 84 0.69 -1.12 12.58
N GLU A 85 0.34 0.11 12.27
CA GLU A 85 -0.47 0.95 13.14
C GLU A 85 -1.49 1.74 12.33
N VAL A 86 -2.77 1.66 12.68
CA VAL A 86 -3.84 2.49 12.12
C VAL A 86 -3.94 3.77 12.95
N CYS A 87 -2.91 4.60 12.88
CA CYS A 87 -2.80 5.87 13.62
C CYS A 87 -3.66 6.99 13.03
N GLY A 88 -4.17 6.81 11.82
CA GLY A 88 -4.84 7.85 11.06
C GLY A 88 -3.85 8.87 10.47
N LYS A 89 -4.42 9.83 9.73
CA LYS A 89 -3.69 10.95 9.14
C LYS A 89 -4.50 12.23 9.24
N ILE A 90 -3.84 13.38 9.34
CA ILE A 90 -4.47 14.68 9.11
C ILE A 90 -3.96 15.29 7.80
N VAL A 91 -4.87 15.89 7.03
CA VAL A 91 -4.55 16.74 5.89
C VAL A 91 -4.81 18.17 6.31
N VAL A 92 -3.76 18.97 6.36
CA VAL A 92 -3.79 20.34 6.89
C VAL A 92 -4.10 21.36 5.81
N ALA A 93 -4.69 22.51 6.19
CA ALA A 93 -4.89 23.67 5.34
C ALA A 93 -4.31 24.93 6.03
N ASN A 94 -3.48 25.65 5.27
CA ASN A 94 -2.81 26.87 5.70
C ASN A 94 -3.33 28.13 4.97
N SER A 95 -4.19 27.95 3.94
CA SER A 95 -4.82 29.03 3.18
C SER A 95 -6.30 28.76 2.97
N MET A 96 -7.07 29.78 2.57
CA MET A 96 -8.48 29.63 2.22
C MET A 96 -8.70 28.67 1.05
N GLU A 97 -7.82 28.67 0.07
CA GLU A 97 -7.86 27.79 -1.08
C GLU A 97 -7.69 26.32 -0.65
N GLU A 98 -6.74 26.06 0.26
CA GLU A 98 -6.52 24.73 0.83
C GLU A 98 -7.71 24.27 1.68
N GLU A 99 -8.39 25.19 2.38
CA GLU A 99 -9.63 24.86 3.10
C GLU A 99 -10.78 24.44 2.19
N LEU A 100 -10.91 25.06 1.00
CA LEU A 100 -11.85 24.60 -0.02
C LEU A 100 -11.50 23.19 -0.51
N THR A 101 -10.21 22.93 -0.71
CA THR A 101 -9.68 21.63 -1.09
C THR A 101 -10.00 20.56 -0.03
N ILE A 102 -9.85 20.86 1.26
CA ILE A 102 -10.24 19.96 2.36
C ILE A 102 -11.73 19.60 2.30
N ASN A 103 -12.61 20.57 2.03
CA ASN A 103 -14.03 20.30 1.91
C ASN A 103 -14.34 19.39 0.70
N HIS A 104 -13.61 19.56 -0.40
CA HIS A 104 -13.70 18.69 -1.56
C HIS A 104 -13.22 17.26 -1.25
N LEU A 105 -12.07 17.14 -0.57
CA LEU A 105 -11.53 15.85 -0.14
C LEU A 105 -12.49 15.11 0.81
N LEU A 106 -13.13 15.82 1.75
CA LEU A 106 -14.15 15.23 2.62
C LEU A 106 -15.31 14.63 1.81
N LYS A 107 -15.82 15.37 0.82
CA LYS A 107 -16.92 14.89 -0.05
C LYS A 107 -16.46 13.66 -0.86
N ASN A 108 -15.28 13.71 -1.45
CA ASN A 108 -14.72 12.60 -2.23
C ASN A 108 -14.45 11.37 -1.36
N GLY A 109 -13.87 11.57 -0.18
CA GLY A 109 -13.62 10.48 0.76
C GLY A 109 -14.90 9.74 1.15
N LYS A 110 -15.97 10.48 1.47
CA LYS A 110 -17.30 9.90 1.74
C LYS A 110 -17.84 9.10 0.54
N LYS A 111 -17.71 9.64 -0.69
CA LYS A 111 -18.10 8.93 -1.92
C LYS A 111 -17.24 7.67 -2.17
N ASN A 112 -16.00 7.66 -1.72
CA ASN A 112 -15.11 6.49 -1.78
C ASN A 112 -15.36 5.48 -0.64
N GLY A 113 -16.37 5.71 0.21
CA GLY A 113 -16.74 4.82 1.31
C GLY A 113 -15.85 4.93 2.54
N LEU A 114 -15.07 6.03 2.67
CA LEU A 114 -14.28 6.28 3.86
C LEU A 114 -15.19 6.74 5.01
N VAL A 115 -15.00 6.14 6.18
CA VAL A 115 -15.82 6.40 7.36
C VAL A 115 -15.09 7.27 8.39
N ASN A 116 -15.86 7.91 9.27
CA ASN A 116 -15.34 8.69 10.40
C ASN A 116 -14.40 9.84 10.00
N LEU A 117 -14.49 10.31 8.74
CA LEU A 117 -13.79 11.52 8.31
C LEU A 117 -14.33 12.73 9.09
N LYS A 118 -13.42 13.53 9.66
CA LYS A 118 -13.78 14.67 10.49
C LYS A 118 -12.95 15.90 10.15
N ILE A 119 -13.61 17.06 10.02
CA ILE A 119 -12.91 18.34 10.01
C ILE A 119 -12.53 18.67 11.45
N LEU A 120 -11.27 18.97 11.66
CA LEU A 120 -10.70 19.41 12.94
C LEU A 120 -10.50 20.90 12.94
N ASN A 121 -10.84 21.55 14.06
CA ASN A 121 -10.50 22.92 14.35
C ASN A 121 -9.09 23.03 14.97
N ARG A 122 -8.60 24.26 15.14
CA ARG A 122 -7.24 24.53 15.66
C ARG A 122 -6.95 23.86 17.01
N THR A 123 -7.92 23.85 17.92
CA THR A 123 -7.75 23.24 19.25
C THR A 123 -7.61 21.73 19.16
N GLU A 124 -8.44 21.07 18.34
CA GLU A 124 -8.40 19.63 18.11
C GLU A 124 -7.10 19.22 17.41
N ILE A 125 -6.63 20.02 16.44
CA ILE A 125 -5.36 19.78 15.74
C ILE A 125 -4.21 19.87 16.74
N LYS A 126 -4.14 20.95 17.53
CA LYS A 126 -3.05 21.13 18.51
C LYS A 126 -2.99 20.04 19.56
N LYS A 127 -4.15 19.51 19.97
CA LYS A 127 -4.22 18.36 20.91
C LYS A 127 -3.63 17.08 20.31
N ARG A 128 -3.82 16.87 19.00
CA ARG A 128 -3.36 15.66 18.29
C ARG A 128 -1.92 15.79 17.81
N GLU A 129 -1.60 16.95 17.23
CA GLU A 129 -0.32 17.28 16.61
C GLU A 129 0.18 18.63 17.13
N PRO A 130 0.84 18.67 18.29
CA PRO A 130 1.18 19.93 19.00
C PRO A 130 2.03 20.90 18.19
N PHE A 131 2.84 20.40 17.27
CA PHE A 131 3.78 21.18 16.45
C PHE A 131 3.21 21.65 15.11
N VAL A 132 2.04 21.15 14.72
CA VAL A 132 1.38 21.54 13.47
C VAL A 132 0.75 22.93 13.64
N LYS A 133 1.08 23.83 12.70
CA LYS A 133 0.52 25.18 12.63
C LYS A 133 -0.45 25.26 11.46
N CYS A 134 -1.74 25.08 11.73
CA CYS A 134 -2.81 25.31 10.77
C CYS A 134 -4.12 25.61 11.49
N ASN A 135 -5.10 26.17 10.77
CA ASN A 135 -6.41 26.52 11.32
C ASN A 135 -7.44 25.40 11.13
N LYS A 136 -7.26 24.57 10.12
CA LYS A 136 -8.21 23.53 9.71
C LYS A 136 -7.49 22.32 9.18
N ALA A 137 -7.99 21.15 9.48
CA ALA A 137 -7.48 19.89 8.95
C ALA A 137 -8.61 18.87 8.72
N LEU A 138 -8.39 17.92 7.84
CA LEU A 138 -9.23 16.75 7.67
C LEU A 138 -8.57 15.54 8.32
N LEU A 139 -9.22 14.98 9.34
CA LEU A 139 -8.83 13.70 9.93
C LEU A 139 -9.32 12.54 9.04
N VAL A 140 -8.40 11.62 8.77
CA VAL A 140 -8.61 10.40 7.99
C VAL A 140 -8.23 9.19 8.87
N PRO A 141 -9.15 8.67 9.70
CA PRO A 141 -8.81 7.65 10.70
C PRO A 141 -8.39 6.31 10.11
N GLY A 142 -8.86 6.00 8.89
CA GLY A 142 -8.60 4.72 8.24
C GLY A 142 -7.24 4.59 7.56
N GLU A 143 -6.36 5.59 7.66
CA GLU A 143 -4.98 5.47 7.20
C GLU A 143 -4.04 5.08 8.35
N GLY A 144 -2.87 4.54 8.01
CA GLY A 144 -1.90 4.09 8.98
C GLY A 144 -0.53 3.93 8.38
N ILE A 145 0.35 3.29 9.11
CA ILE A 145 1.73 2.99 8.69
C ILE A 145 2.01 1.49 8.82
N VAL A 146 2.90 1.00 7.96
CA VAL A 146 3.36 -0.40 7.96
C VAL A 146 4.83 -0.46 7.55
N ASP A 147 5.56 -1.44 8.07
CA ASP A 147 6.89 -1.78 7.56
C ASP A 147 6.78 -2.61 6.27
N TYR A 148 6.81 -1.93 5.12
CA TYR A 148 6.79 -2.59 3.80
C TYR A 148 7.96 -3.53 3.58
N LYS A 149 9.11 -3.30 4.24
CA LYS A 149 10.26 -4.22 4.16
C LYS A 149 9.93 -5.55 4.82
N ALA A 150 9.29 -5.52 5.99
CA ALA A 150 8.82 -6.73 6.66
C ALA A 150 7.76 -7.48 5.82
N VAL A 151 6.83 -6.74 5.19
CA VAL A 151 5.82 -7.32 4.26
C VAL A 151 6.50 -8.03 3.09
N ILE A 152 7.46 -7.39 2.43
CA ILE A 152 8.21 -7.93 1.30
C ILE A 152 8.98 -9.19 1.70
N ASN A 153 9.72 -9.14 2.81
CA ASN A 153 10.47 -10.29 3.32
C ASN A 153 9.53 -11.48 3.60
N LYS A 154 8.37 -11.22 4.22
CA LYS A 154 7.38 -12.27 4.48
C LYS A 154 6.84 -12.87 3.17
N LEU A 155 6.51 -12.05 2.18
CA LEU A 155 6.06 -12.53 0.87
C LEU A 155 7.11 -13.45 0.22
N CYS A 156 8.40 -13.06 0.25
CA CYS A 156 9.48 -13.89 -0.27
C CYS A 156 9.53 -15.27 0.41
N VAL A 157 9.41 -15.30 1.75
CA VAL A 157 9.40 -16.56 2.51
C VAL A 157 8.20 -17.43 2.12
N LEU A 158 7.00 -16.84 2.03
CA LEU A 158 5.77 -17.56 1.71
C LEU A 158 5.80 -18.15 0.29
N ILE A 159 6.34 -17.40 -0.67
CA ILE A 159 6.49 -17.84 -2.06
C ILE A 159 7.45 -19.03 -2.14
N LYS A 160 8.62 -18.93 -1.47
CA LYS A 160 9.62 -20.00 -1.43
C LYS A 160 9.09 -21.26 -0.74
N ASN A 161 8.38 -21.12 0.38
CA ASN A 161 7.80 -22.25 1.12
C ASN A 161 6.77 -23.04 0.31
N LYS A 162 6.21 -22.44 -0.75
CA LYS A 162 5.32 -23.11 -1.70
C LYS A 162 6.04 -23.77 -2.89
N GLY A 163 7.37 -23.78 -2.87
CA GLY A 163 8.18 -24.40 -3.94
C GLY A 163 8.36 -23.50 -5.17
N HIS A 164 8.12 -22.19 -5.05
CA HIS A 164 8.39 -21.24 -6.12
C HIS A 164 9.76 -20.57 -5.94
N GLU A 165 10.29 -19.99 -7.00
CA GLU A 165 11.68 -19.53 -7.05
C GLU A 165 11.79 -18.02 -7.21
N ILE A 166 12.78 -17.43 -6.55
CA ILE A 166 13.13 -16.01 -6.67
C ILE A 166 14.62 -15.94 -6.98
N TYR A 167 14.95 -15.43 -8.16
CA TYR A 167 16.31 -15.23 -8.64
C TYR A 167 16.71 -13.78 -8.49
N PHE A 168 17.69 -13.51 -7.65
CA PHE A 168 18.30 -12.20 -7.48
C PHE A 168 19.50 -12.04 -8.44
N ASN A 169 19.96 -10.80 -8.65
CA ASN A 169 20.98 -10.46 -9.65
C ASN A 169 20.62 -11.01 -11.04
N SER A 170 19.35 -11.12 -11.35
CA SER A 170 18.79 -11.74 -12.54
C SER A 170 18.04 -10.72 -13.37
N LYS A 171 18.79 -9.87 -14.08
CA LYS A 171 18.24 -8.86 -14.98
C LYS A 171 17.74 -9.50 -16.27
N ILE A 172 16.47 -9.39 -16.57
CA ILE A 172 15.92 -9.78 -17.89
C ILE A 172 16.27 -8.67 -18.88
N THR A 173 16.94 -9.05 -19.96
CA THR A 173 17.40 -8.13 -21.02
C THR A 173 16.62 -8.28 -22.33
N ASN A 174 16.02 -9.44 -22.55
CA ASN A 174 15.24 -9.70 -23.76
C ASN A 174 14.13 -10.73 -23.52
N ILE A 175 13.05 -10.62 -24.28
CA ILE A 175 11.96 -11.59 -24.33
C ILE A 175 11.75 -11.89 -25.82
N SER A 176 11.84 -13.15 -26.22
CA SER A 176 11.60 -13.60 -27.58
C SER A 176 10.46 -14.63 -27.62
N ASP A 177 9.58 -14.47 -28.58
CA ASP A 177 8.63 -15.53 -28.92
C ASP A 177 9.38 -16.70 -29.61
N LYS A 178 9.08 -17.91 -29.19
CA LYS A 178 9.57 -19.12 -29.87
C LYS A 178 8.46 -19.71 -30.74
#